data_dea728daf659fa82381c4aff262764ff
#
_entry.id   dea728daf659fa82381c4aff262764ff
#
_cell.length_a   1.000
_cell.length_b   1.000
_cell.length_c   1.000
_cell.angle_alpha   90.00
_cell.angle_beta   90.00
_cell.angle_gamma   90.00
#
_symmetry.space_group_name_H-M   'P 1'
#
loop_
_entity.id
_entity.type
_entity.pdbx_description
1 polymer ?
#
loop_
_entity_poly.entity_id
_entity_poly.type
_entity_poly.pdbx_seq_one_letter_code
_entity_poly.pdbx_strand_id
1 'polypeptide(L)'
;PATTLGEYCYSYMFTGCMGLTKAHDLPAMKLEKACYEHMFTACQSLETSPALPATELADSCYNFMFLACNSLTKAPLLPATTLKKYCYDHMFTACINLEEVPDLGATVTAENSCDGMFISCINLKKAPALPATELDESCYHLMFAGCINLVEAPELPATVMKGNCYLTMFGDCSSLEKAPGLPAKELANG
;
A
#
# COMPACT_ATOMS: atom_id res chain seq x y z
N PRO A 1 -4.18 -20.69 10.25
CA PRO A 1 -3.72 -20.28 8.93
C PRO A 1 -2.44 -21.01 8.54
N ALA A 2 -2.26 -21.23 7.21
CA ALA A 2 -1.08 -21.92 6.69
C ALA A 2 0.17 -21.03 6.78
N THR A 3 1.34 -21.65 6.97
CA THR A 3 2.65 -21.01 6.91
C THR A 3 3.37 -21.22 5.58
N THR A 4 2.92 -22.21 4.80
CA THR A 4 3.35 -22.49 3.42
C THR A 4 2.17 -22.29 2.49
N LEU A 5 2.36 -21.45 1.47
CA LEU A 5 1.31 -21.02 0.56
C LEU A 5 1.58 -21.51 -0.86
N GLY A 6 0.53 -21.67 -1.65
CA GLY A 6 0.61 -21.80 -3.10
C GLY A 6 0.17 -20.50 -3.78
N GLU A 7 0.45 -20.37 -5.06
CA GLU A 7 -0.06 -19.23 -5.86
C GLU A 7 -1.59 -19.16 -5.78
N TYR A 8 -2.15 -17.93 -5.67
CA TYR A 8 -3.59 -17.63 -5.61
C TYR A 8 -4.37 -18.35 -4.50
N CYS A 9 -3.73 -19.00 -3.49
CA CYS A 9 -4.40 -19.94 -2.58
C CYS A 9 -5.52 -19.31 -1.71
N TYR A 10 -5.45 -18.03 -1.40
CA TYR A 10 -6.47 -17.29 -0.65
C TYR A 10 -6.98 -16.05 -1.41
N SER A 11 -6.69 -15.97 -2.71
CA SER A 11 -7.16 -14.88 -3.56
C SER A 11 -8.70 -14.80 -3.53
N TYR A 12 -9.26 -13.59 -3.33
CA TYR A 12 -10.69 -13.30 -3.24
C TYR A 12 -11.48 -14.02 -2.14
N MET A 13 -10.84 -14.73 -1.20
CA MET A 13 -11.51 -15.67 -0.29
C MET A 13 -12.64 -15.05 0.55
N PHE A 14 -12.49 -13.81 0.98
CA PHE A 14 -13.50 -13.10 1.80
C PHE A 14 -14.01 -11.83 1.11
N THR A 15 -13.80 -11.67 -0.19
CA THR A 15 -14.30 -10.50 -0.93
C THR A 15 -15.80 -10.31 -0.70
N GLY A 16 -16.20 -9.09 -0.31
CA GLY A 16 -17.60 -8.73 -0.09
C GLY A 16 -18.22 -9.28 1.19
N CYS A 17 -17.43 -9.87 2.08
CA CYS A 17 -17.92 -10.31 3.40
C CYS A 17 -18.18 -9.09 4.30
N MET A 18 -19.26 -8.33 4.01
CA MET A 18 -19.55 -7.04 4.64
C MET A 18 -19.75 -7.11 6.17
N GLY A 19 -20.14 -8.26 6.71
CA GLY A 19 -20.32 -8.47 8.16
C GLY A 19 -19.06 -8.97 8.89
N LEU A 20 -17.94 -9.16 8.19
CA LEU A 20 -16.68 -9.62 8.80
C LEU A 20 -16.05 -8.47 9.58
N THR A 21 -15.96 -8.58 10.93
CA THR A 21 -15.40 -7.56 11.81
C THR A 21 -13.96 -7.81 12.18
N LYS A 22 -13.50 -9.07 12.15
CA LYS A 22 -12.16 -9.48 12.52
C LYS A 22 -11.67 -10.66 11.68
N ALA A 23 -10.42 -10.62 11.27
CA ALA A 23 -9.73 -11.73 10.61
C ALA A 23 -8.68 -12.36 11.54
N HIS A 24 -8.34 -13.64 11.28
CA HIS A 24 -7.19 -14.29 11.92
C HIS A 24 -5.88 -13.84 11.28
N ASP A 25 -4.81 -13.79 12.08
CA ASP A 25 -3.47 -13.47 11.61
C ASP A 25 -3.03 -14.42 10.48
N LEU A 26 -2.23 -13.89 9.56
CA LEU A 26 -1.69 -14.58 8.39
C LEU A 26 -0.19 -14.81 8.59
N PRO A 27 0.22 -15.93 9.22
CA PRO A 27 1.55 -16.11 9.79
C PRO A 27 2.65 -16.45 8.77
N ALA A 28 2.34 -16.55 7.48
CA ALA A 28 3.33 -16.90 6.47
C ALA A 28 4.41 -15.79 6.36
N MET A 29 5.68 -16.21 6.44
CA MET A 29 6.84 -15.30 6.32
C MET A 29 7.30 -15.14 4.88
N LYS A 30 7.02 -16.13 4.03
CA LYS A 30 7.27 -16.14 2.61
C LYS A 30 5.95 -16.30 1.87
N LEU A 31 5.75 -15.42 0.90
CA LEU A 31 4.53 -15.38 0.09
C LEU A 31 4.78 -15.93 -1.31
N GLU A 32 3.72 -16.41 -1.92
CA GLU A 32 3.67 -16.82 -3.32
C GLU A 32 2.79 -15.86 -4.13
N LYS A 33 2.88 -15.92 -5.45
CA LYS A 33 2.18 -15.02 -6.37
C LYS A 33 0.70 -14.93 -6.05
N ALA A 34 0.19 -13.69 -5.91
CA ALA A 34 -1.21 -13.36 -5.70
C ALA A 34 -1.91 -14.17 -4.57
N CYS A 35 -1.15 -14.70 -3.58
CA CYS A 35 -1.69 -15.60 -2.57
C CYS A 35 -2.77 -14.98 -1.67
N TYR A 36 -2.75 -13.65 -1.47
CA TYR A 36 -3.73 -12.89 -0.69
C TYR A 36 -4.38 -11.75 -1.51
N GLU A 37 -4.25 -11.79 -2.84
CA GLU A 37 -4.86 -10.81 -3.73
C GLU A 37 -6.36 -10.69 -3.48
N HIS A 38 -6.89 -9.46 -3.33
CA HIS A 38 -8.30 -9.15 -3.06
C HIS A 38 -8.92 -9.88 -1.84
N MET A 39 -8.14 -10.48 -0.94
CA MET A 39 -8.65 -11.39 0.09
C MET A 39 -9.77 -10.78 0.94
N PHE A 40 -9.68 -9.50 1.30
CA PHE A 40 -10.66 -8.78 2.12
C PHE A 40 -11.32 -7.61 1.40
N THR A 41 -11.22 -7.52 0.08
CA THR A 41 -11.87 -6.46 -0.70
C THR A 41 -13.34 -6.30 -0.29
N ALA A 42 -13.77 -5.07 0.00
CA ALA A 42 -15.12 -4.69 0.41
C ALA A 42 -15.64 -5.39 1.69
N CYS A 43 -14.74 -5.82 2.58
CA CYS A 43 -15.09 -6.20 3.95
C CYS A 43 -15.36 -4.94 4.79
N GLN A 44 -16.50 -4.28 4.56
CA GLN A 44 -16.77 -2.93 5.06
C GLN A 44 -16.79 -2.81 6.58
N SER A 45 -17.09 -3.90 7.31
CA SER A 45 -17.10 -3.94 8.77
C SER A 45 -15.79 -4.40 9.40
N LEU A 46 -14.73 -4.63 8.61
CA LEU A 46 -13.44 -5.10 9.15
C LEU A 46 -12.76 -3.97 9.94
N GLU A 47 -12.78 -4.07 11.27
CA GLU A 47 -12.26 -3.06 12.20
C GLU A 47 -10.75 -3.17 12.42
N THR A 48 -10.23 -4.41 12.41
CA THR A 48 -8.83 -4.69 12.65
C THR A 48 -8.24 -5.59 11.55
N SER A 49 -7.12 -5.16 10.99
CA SER A 49 -6.37 -5.98 10.05
C SER A 49 -5.74 -7.19 10.73
N PRO A 50 -5.56 -8.33 10.04
CA PRO A 50 -4.68 -9.39 10.52
C PRO A 50 -3.22 -8.93 10.55
N ALA A 51 -2.39 -9.57 11.37
CA ALA A 51 -0.94 -9.41 11.29
C ALA A 51 -0.40 -9.98 9.97
N LEU A 52 0.52 -9.23 9.33
CA LEU A 52 1.16 -9.56 8.05
C LEU A 52 2.69 -9.59 8.21
N PRO A 53 3.27 -10.64 8.81
CA PRO A 53 4.68 -10.67 9.19
C PRO A 53 5.63 -10.97 8.02
N ALA A 54 5.14 -11.20 6.80
CA ALA A 54 5.94 -11.63 5.67
C ALA A 54 7.06 -10.64 5.33
N THR A 55 8.27 -11.15 5.20
CA THR A 55 9.46 -10.42 4.73
C THR A 55 9.88 -10.81 3.32
N GLU A 56 9.47 -11.99 2.84
CA GLU A 56 9.69 -12.46 1.47
C GLU A 56 8.38 -12.36 0.68
N LEU A 57 8.29 -11.33 -0.16
CA LEU A 57 7.11 -11.06 -0.98
C LEU A 57 7.22 -11.72 -2.36
N ALA A 58 6.07 -11.88 -3.01
CA ALA A 58 5.95 -12.27 -4.42
C ALA A 58 5.06 -11.27 -5.17
N ASP A 59 5.03 -11.38 -6.50
CA ASP A 59 4.23 -10.49 -7.35
C ASP A 59 2.74 -10.55 -6.97
N SER A 60 2.09 -9.39 -6.87
CA SER A 60 0.68 -9.22 -6.55
C SER A 60 0.22 -9.86 -5.22
N CYS A 61 1.13 -10.22 -4.30
CA CYS A 61 0.78 -11.03 -3.13
C CYS A 61 -0.26 -10.38 -2.20
N TYR A 62 -0.33 -9.05 -2.13
CA TYR A 62 -1.30 -8.27 -1.34
C TYR A 62 -2.08 -7.26 -2.20
N ASN A 63 -2.07 -7.43 -3.53
CA ASN A 63 -2.78 -6.54 -4.45
C ASN A 63 -4.26 -6.42 -4.08
N PHE A 64 -4.78 -5.19 -3.93
CA PHE A 64 -6.16 -4.86 -3.54
C PHE A 64 -6.66 -5.52 -2.23
N MET A 65 -5.77 -6.03 -1.36
CA MET A 65 -6.16 -6.89 -0.24
C MET A 65 -7.24 -6.29 0.66
N PHE A 66 -7.16 -5.00 0.98
CA PHE A 66 -8.11 -4.29 1.85
C PHE A 66 -8.90 -3.19 1.11
N LEU A 67 -9.00 -3.27 -0.22
CA LEU A 67 -9.79 -2.30 -0.99
C LEU A 67 -11.18 -2.10 -0.37
N ALA A 68 -11.57 -0.87 -0.05
CA ALA A 68 -12.86 -0.48 0.52
C ALA A 68 -13.22 -1.16 1.86
N CYS A 69 -12.22 -1.47 2.70
CA CYS A 69 -12.42 -1.85 4.10
C CYS A 69 -12.72 -0.59 4.94
N ASN A 70 -13.96 -0.12 4.89
CA ASN A 70 -14.33 1.21 5.39
C ASN A 70 -14.22 1.38 6.91
N SER A 71 -14.31 0.29 7.70
CA SER A 71 -14.17 0.34 9.17
C SER A 71 -12.73 0.22 9.65
N LEU A 72 -11.76 -0.01 8.74
CA LEU A 72 -10.36 -0.15 9.11
C LEU A 72 -9.76 1.22 9.46
N THR A 73 -9.30 1.38 10.71
CA THR A 73 -8.71 2.64 11.20
C THR A 73 -7.19 2.61 11.23
N LYS A 74 -6.59 1.41 11.23
CA LYS A 74 -5.14 1.22 11.34
C LYS A 74 -4.64 0.14 10.36
N ALA A 75 -3.61 0.46 9.58
CA ALA A 75 -2.93 -0.52 8.74
C ALA A 75 -2.01 -1.44 9.55
N PRO A 76 -1.80 -2.70 9.12
CA PRO A 76 -0.84 -3.60 9.76
C PRO A 76 0.61 -3.15 9.46
N LEU A 77 1.56 -3.65 10.24
CA LEU A 77 2.99 -3.55 9.90
C LEU A 77 3.27 -4.31 8.60
N LEU A 78 4.10 -3.70 7.74
CA LEU A 78 4.58 -4.27 6.48
C LEU A 78 6.11 -4.33 6.51
N PRO A 79 6.70 -5.41 7.07
CA PRO A 79 8.11 -5.46 7.43
C PRO A 79 9.06 -5.71 6.25
N ALA A 80 8.54 -6.01 5.06
CA ALA A 80 9.38 -6.30 3.90
C ALA A 80 10.17 -5.07 3.44
N THR A 81 11.47 -5.23 3.23
CA THR A 81 12.38 -4.18 2.73
C THR A 81 12.60 -4.24 1.23
N THR A 82 12.26 -5.36 0.59
CA THR A 82 12.35 -5.57 -0.86
C THR A 82 10.97 -5.87 -1.41
N LEU A 83 10.48 -4.98 -2.25
CA LEU A 83 9.17 -5.12 -2.87
C LEU A 83 9.23 -5.93 -4.16
N LYS A 84 8.08 -6.43 -4.60
CA LYS A 84 7.84 -7.15 -5.83
C LYS A 84 6.78 -6.43 -6.66
N LYS A 85 6.65 -6.77 -7.94
CA LYS A 85 5.68 -6.14 -8.83
C LYS A 85 4.26 -6.25 -8.27
N TYR A 86 3.55 -5.11 -8.22
CA TYR A 86 2.16 -5.03 -7.75
C TYR A 86 1.91 -5.55 -6.33
N CYS A 87 2.95 -5.73 -5.47
CA CYS A 87 2.78 -6.43 -4.19
C CYS A 87 1.88 -5.69 -3.19
N TYR A 88 1.87 -4.36 -3.18
CA TYR A 88 1.01 -3.50 -2.37
C TYR A 88 0.12 -2.58 -3.24
N ASP A 89 0.00 -2.90 -4.54
CA ASP A 89 -0.82 -2.13 -5.47
C ASP A 89 -2.26 -2.03 -4.98
N HIS A 90 -2.78 -0.82 -4.84
CA HIS A 90 -4.13 -0.48 -4.36
C HIS A 90 -4.54 -1.14 -3.03
N MET A 91 -3.57 -1.54 -2.19
CA MET A 91 -3.84 -2.38 -1.00
C MET A 91 -4.88 -1.80 -0.05
N PHE A 92 -4.90 -0.48 0.16
CA PHE A 92 -5.82 0.22 1.07
C PHE A 92 -6.70 1.25 0.36
N THR A 93 -6.81 1.18 -0.97
CA THR A 93 -7.67 2.11 -1.73
C THR A 93 -9.09 2.17 -1.12
N ALA A 94 -9.61 3.38 -0.92
CA ALA A 94 -10.93 3.66 -0.35
C ALA A 94 -11.15 3.11 1.08
N CYS A 95 -10.10 2.87 1.86
CA CYS A 95 -10.22 2.70 3.31
C CYS A 95 -10.48 4.06 3.96
N ILE A 96 -11.73 4.55 3.86
CA ILE A 96 -12.08 5.94 4.17
C ILE A 96 -11.82 6.36 5.62
N ASN A 97 -11.83 5.41 6.57
CA ASN A 97 -11.59 5.67 7.98
C ASN A 97 -10.16 5.34 8.42
N LEU A 98 -9.24 5.03 7.48
CA LEU A 98 -7.86 4.76 7.81
C LEU A 98 -7.16 6.04 8.29
N GLU A 99 -6.70 6.06 9.54
CA GLU A 99 -6.04 7.20 10.20
C GLU A 99 -4.56 6.95 10.45
N GLU A 100 -4.18 5.71 10.78
CA GLU A 100 -2.82 5.33 11.14
C GLU A 100 -2.24 4.32 10.16
N VAL A 101 -1.10 4.68 9.60
CA VAL A 101 -0.28 3.78 8.76
C VAL A 101 1.15 3.76 9.31
N PRO A 102 1.75 2.58 9.48
CA PRO A 102 3.15 2.47 9.88
C PRO A 102 4.08 2.90 8.75
N ASP A 103 5.28 3.33 9.09
CA ASP A 103 6.32 3.61 8.10
C ASP A 103 6.62 2.38 7.23
N LEU A 104 6.81 2.61 5.94
CA LEU A 104 7.25 1.56 5.03
C LEU A 104 8.77 1.43 5.12
N GLY A 105 9.24 0.23 5.51
CA GLY A 105 10.67 -0.06 5.57
C GLY A 105 11.31 -0.37 4.21
N ALA A 106 10.55 -0.28 3.12
CA ALA A 106 10.98 -0.69 1.78
C ALA A 106 12.04 0.24 1.21
N THR A 107 13.23 -0.29 0.96
CA THR A 107 14.36 0.40 0.33
C THR A 107 14.58 -0.03 -1.12
N VAL A 108 14.03 -1.18 -1.53
CA VAL A 108 14.06 -1.69 -2.90
C VAL A 108 12.64 -1.77 -3.42
N THR A 109 12.34 -0.97 -4.44
CA THR A 109 11.03 -0.91 -5.10
C THR A 109 10.99 -1.83 -6.33
N ALA A 110 9.79 -2.05 -6.86
CA ALA A 110 9.55 -2.75 -8.11
C ALA A 110 8.41 -2.04 -8.86
N GLU A 111 8.21 -2.38 -10.12
CA GLU A 111 7.16 -1.83 -10.97
C GLU A 111 5.78 -1.92 -10.30
N ASN A 112 5.06 -0.78 -10.21
CA ASN A 112 3.74 -0.63 -9.57
C ASN A 112 3.66 -1.20 -8.14
N SER A 113 4.77 -1.30 -7.41
CA SER A 113 4.77 -2.02 -6.11
C SER A 113 3.89 -1.38 -5.04
N CYS A 114 3.65 -0.08 -5.09
CA CYS A 114 2.77 0.68 -4.20
C CYS A 114 1.86 1.64 -4.98
N ASP A 115 1.54 1.32 -6.26
CA ASP A 115 0.63 2.14 -7.07
C ASP A 115 -0.72 2.25 -6.35
N GLY A 116 -1.24 3.46 -6.24
CA GLY A 116 -2.55 3.72 -5.65
C GLY A 116 -2.78 3.21 -4.23
N MET A 117 -1.72 2.88 -3.48
CA MET A 117 -1.84 2.13 -2.21
C MET A 117 -2.84 2.75 -1.24
N PHE A 118 -2.97 4.07 -1.18
CA PHE A 118 -3.83 4.80 -0.26
C PHE A 118 -4.82 5.73 -0.98
N ILE A 119 -5.18 5.48 -2.23
CA ILE A 119 -6.18 6.30 -2.94
C ILE A 119 -7.44 6.46 -2.09
N SER A 120 -7.92 7.69 -1.92
CA SER A 120 -9.15 8.02 -1.20
C SER A 120 -9.19 7.54 0.26
N CYS A 121 -8.04 7.40 0.93
CA CYS A 121 -7.97 7.27 2.39
C CYS A 121 -8.23 8.64 3.00
N ILE A 122 -9.50 9.08 3.01
CA ILE A 122 -9.88 10.47 3.30
C ILE A 122 -9.53 10.92 4.72
N ASN A 123 -9.44 10.02 5.69
CA ASN A 123 -9.10 10.35 7.08
C ASN A 123 -7.59 10.26 7.39
N LEU A 124 -6.76 9.89 6.41
CA LEU A 124 -5.31 9.85 6.58
C LEU A 124 -4.75 11.28 6.66
N LYS A 125 -4.17 11.65 7.81
CA LYS A 125 -3.64 13.01 8.07
C LYS A 125 -2.14 13.10 7.84
N LYS A 126 -1.42 11.98 7.95
CA LYS A 126 0.03 11.91 7.81
C LYS A 126 0.41 10.71 6.96
N ALA A 127 1.26 10.94 5.98
CA ALA A 127 1.82 9.87 5.17
C ALA A 127 2.91 9.08 5.92
N PRO A 128 3.09 7.77 5.64
CA PRO A 128 4.20 7.00 6.16
C PRO A 128 5.54 7.45 5.54
N ALA A 129 6.66 7.16 6.22
CA ALA A 129 7.98 7.35 5.64
C ALA A 129 8.20 6.43 4.42
N LEU A 130 8.90 6.97 3.39
CA LEU A 130 9.21 6.32 2.12
C LEU A 130 10.72 6.38 1.88
N PRO A 131 11.52 5.46 2.44
CA PRO A 131 12.99 5.61 2.50
C PRO A 131 13.73 5.25 1.21
N ALA A 132 13.07 4.72 0.16
CA ALA A 132 13.72 4.29 -1.06
C ALA A 132 14.36 5.47 -1.80
N THR A 133 15.64 5.31 -2.20
CA THR A 133 16.42 6.30 -2.94
C THR A 133 16.48 6.06 -4.44
N GLU A 134 16.10 4.87 -4.87
CA GLU A 134 15.93 4.47 -6.26
C GLU A 134 14.53 3.92 -6.46
N LEU A 135 13.83 4.42 -7.48
CA LEU A 135 12.43 4.07 -7.73
C LEU A 135 12.25 3.38 -9.07
N ASP A 136 11.56 2.24 -9.04
CA ASP A 136 11.14 1.53 -10.25
C ASP A 136 9.87 2.17 -10.85
N GLU A 137 9.50 1.77 -12.06
CA GLU A 137 8.40 2.36 -12.83
C GLU A 137 7.09 2.36 -12.04
N SER A 138 6.42 3.52 -12.00
CA SER A 138 5.11 3.74 -11.38
C SER A 138 4.99 3.27 -9.91
N CYS A 139 6.11 3.11 -9.18
CA CYS A 139 6.06 2.48 -7.85
C CYS A 139 5.27 3.27 -6.81
N TYR A 140 5.14 4.60 -6.92
CA TYR A 140 4.35 5.47 -6.05
C TYR A 140 3.32 6.29 -6.85
N HIS A 141 2.96 5.86 -8.06
CA HIS A 141 1.90 6.46 -8.87
C HIS A 141 0.60 6.51 -8.08
N LEU A 142 -0.13 7.64 -8.09
CA LEU A 142 -1.40 7.85 -7.38
C LEU A 142 -1.40 7.53 -5.88
N MET A 143 -0.26 7.29 -5.23
CA MET A 143 -0.18 6.64 -3.91
C MET A 143 -1.09 7.26 -2.85
N PHE A 144 -1.25 8.59 -2.83
CA PHE A 144 -2.09 9.33 -1.88
C PHE A 144 -3.21 10.13 -2.57
N ALA A 145 -3.51 9.84 -3.84
CA ALA A 145 -4.53 10.59 -4.56
C ALA A 145 -5.88 10.56 -3.82
N GLY A 146 -6.53 11.71 -3.65
CA GLY A 146 -7.80 11.85 -2.93
C GLY A 146 -7.71 11.71 -1.40
N CYS A 147 -6.51 11.72 -0.80
CA CYS A 147 -6.35 11.83 0.65
C CYS A 147 -6.61 13.28 1.10
N ILE A 148 -7.88 13.68 1.10
CA ILE A 148 -8.30 15.09 1.26
C ILE A 148 -7.88 15.72 2.59
N ASN A 149 -7.67 14.94 3.65
CA ASN A 149 -7.24 15.43 4.96
C ASN A 149 -5.73 15.24 5.23
N LEU A 150 -4.95 14.83 4.21
CA LEU A 150 -3.51 14.71 4.34
C LEU A 150 -2.87 16.09 4.47
N VAL A 151 -2.24 16.38 5.62
CA VAL A 151 -1.62 17.68 5.93
C VAL A 151 -0.13 17.67 5.66
N GLU A 152 0.55 16.55 5.96
CA GLU A 152 1.99 16.39 5.85
C GLU A 152 2.34 15.32 4.81
N ALA A 153 3.05 15.72 3.75
CA ALA A 153 3.67 14.78 2.81
C ALA A 153 4.90 14.12 3.45
N PRO A 154 5.27 12.88 3.04
CA PRO A 154 6.52 12.28 3.46
C PRO A 154 7.72 12.96 2.79
N GLU A 155 8.92 12.79 3.34
CA GLU A 155 10.14 13.06 2.60
C GLU A 155 10.23 12.12 1.37
N LEU A 156 10.70 12.65 0.24
CA LEU A 156 10.89 11.90 -1.00
C LEU A 156 12.38 11.89 -1.36
N PRO A 157 13.19 10.99 -0.77
CA PRO A 157 14.65 11.02 -0.87
C PRO A 157 15.19 10.49 -2.21
N ALA A 158 14.32 9.99 -3.10
CA ALA A 158 14.76 9.35 -4.34
C ALA A 158 15.52 10.31 -5.25
N THR A 159 16.69 9.87 -5.71
CA THR A 159 17.56 10.59 -6.65
C THR A 159 17.60 9.92 -8.02
N VAL A 160 17.20 8.67 -8.12
CA VAL A 160 17.07 7.88 -9.36
C VAL A 160 15.65 7.38 -9.49
N MET A 161 15.00 7.67 -10.61
CA MET A 161 13.60 7.32 -10.83
C MET A 161 13.39 6.84 -12.26
N LYS A 162 12.59 5.77 -12.43
CA LYS A 162 12.01 5.39 -13.72
C LYS A 162 10.72 6.19 -14.00
N GLY A 163 10.05 5.91 -15.11
CA GLY A 163 8.85 6.66 -15.51
C GLY A 163 7.70 6.59 -14.50
N ASN A 164 6.90 7.64 -14.46
CA ASN A 164 5.64 7.74 -13.70
C ASN A 164 5.72 7.56 -12.16
N CYS A 165 6.92 7.52 -11.54
CA CYS A 165 7.06 7.18 -10.11
C CYS A 165 6.18 8.03 -9.18
N TYR A 166 6.06 9.33 -9.44
CA TYR A 166 5.29 10.27 -8.62
C TYR A 166 4.08 10.86 -9.37
N LEU A 167 3.69 10.27 -10.52
CA LEU A 167 2.58 10.79 -11.31
C LEU A 167 1.31 10.83 -10.46
N THR A 168 0.72 12.03 -10.31
CA THR A 168 -0.50 12.29 -9.53
C THR A 168 -0.45 11.79 -8.08
N MET A 169 0.76 11.62 -7.48
CA MET A 169 0.93 11.05 -6.14
C MET A 169 0.08 11.72 -5.06
N PHE A 170 -0.06 13.05 -5.12
CA PHE A 170 -0.85 13.86 -4.19
C PHE A 170 -2.04 14.55 -4.88
N GLY A 171 -2.55 14.00 -5.98
CA GLY A 171 -3.72 14.52 -6.65
C GLY A 171 -4.89 14.63 -5.67
N ASP A 172 -5.60 15.77 -5.67
CA ASP A 172 -6.75 16.04 -4.80
C ASP A 172 -6.48 15.97 -3.27
N CYS A 173 -5.21 16.03 -2.83
CA CYS A 173 -4.86 16.21 -1.40
C CYS A 173 -5.11 17.68 -0.97
N SER A 174 -6.37 18.08 -0.83
CA SER A 174 -6.77 19.49 -0.66
C SER A 174 -6.31 20.14 0.65
N SER A 175 -5.93 19.36 1.66
CA SER A 175 -5.40 19.86 2.94
C SER A 175 -3.88 19.90 3.01
N LEU A 176 -3.17 19.51 1.94
CA LEU A 176 -1.71 19.47 1.95
C LEU A 176 -1.13 20.90 1.99
N GLU A 177 -0.45 21.24 3.08
CA GLU A 177 0.06 22.59 3.32
C GLU A 177 1.42 22.86 2.68
N LYS A 178 2.24 21.81 2.51
CA LYS A 178 3.61 21.94 2.02
C LYS A 178 3.98 20.80 1.09
N ALA A 179 4.52 21.13 -0.08
CA ALA A 179 5.10 20.14 -0.99
C ALA A 179 6.40 19.57 -0.41
N PRO A 180 6.68 18.27 -0.60
CA PRO A 180 7.95 17.66 -0.20
C PRO A 180 9.10 18.16 -1.07
N GLY A 181 10.33 18.01 -0.57
CA GLY A 181 11.52 18.23 -1.38
C GLY A 181 11.65 17.17 -2.49
N LEU A 182 12.16 17.59 -3.66
CA LEU A 182 12.41 16.70 -4.80
C LEU A 182 13.91 16.76 -5.15
N PRO A 183 14.75 15.89 -4.56
CA PRO A 183 16.21 15.95 -4.69
C PRO A 183 16.74 15.44 -6.03
N ALA A 184 15.95 14.73 -6.84
CA ALA A 184 16.38 14.19 -8.11
C ALA A 184 16.81 15.30 -9.09
N LYS A 185 17.96 15.13 -9.72
CA LYS A 185 18.51 16.05 -10.72
C LYS A 185 18.27 15.61 -12.15
N GLU A 186 18.03 14.31 -12.34
CA GLU A 186 17.76 13.69 -13.62
C GLU A 186 16.46 12.91 -13.52
N LEU A 187 15.58 13.10 -14.48
CA LEU A 187 14.27 12.43 -14.53
C LEU A 187 14.27 11.49 -15.76
N ALA A 188 13.77 10.27 -15.57
CA ALA A 188 13.50 9.40 -16.69
C ALA A 188 12.36 9.98 -17.56
N ASN A 189 12.37 9.66 -18.85
CA ASN A 189 11.29 10.04 -19.76
C ASN A 189 10.00 9.29 -19.33
N GLY A 190 8.95 10.03 -19.08
CA GLY A 190 7.65 9.48 -18.69
C GLY A 190 6.58 10.56 -18.70
#